data_0e4990b7998e416c41d1a1da842dc255
#
_entry.id   0e4990b7998e416c41d1a1da842dc255
#
_cell.length_a   1.000
_cell.length_b   1.000
_cell.length_c   1.000
_cell.angle_alpha   90.00
_cell.angle_beta   90.00
_cell.angle_gamma   90.00
#
_symmetry.space_group_name_H-M   'P 1'
#
loop_
_entity.id
_entity.type
_entity.pdbx_description
1 polymer ?
#
loop_
_entity_poly.entity_id
_entity_poly.type
_entity_poly.pdbx_seq_one_letter_code
_entity_poly.pdbx_strand_id
1 'polypeptide(L)'
;MKRRRTFDWVSLLKRLHLLPERLTRKTEAEDLLKQLYDHEKSTGKSPDRLTSRDLNLSPDQLEALQLELEQEGFTEPGALRLTEAGRQRALELTRAHRLYELYLAEHSGYAPEEWHRLAHTKEHKLSECDHERITRLLGNPLFDPHGDPIPTSQGAEPSLPTSLSIEELSEGQWYYVKHIEDDEAESFRLLIEAGLTRDSLFRLERIESARSQIYYEGESLELPTFALVALTLRPAQSHEVEAAHSEEAIRLTHLTPGIEATILGLSPSCRGAMRRRLMDLGFVRGSSIRIDMHSPLGNPTAYIVRGAAIALRHDQARYILIHRPSHAQASE
;
A
#
# COMPACT_ATOMS: atom_id res chain seq x y z
N MET A 1 -14.27 -5.20 -23.97
CA MET A 1 -13.52 -5.21 -22.70
C MET A 1 -13.66 -6.58 -22.05
N LYS A 2 -12.59 -7.37 -22.05
CA LYS A 2 -12.59 -8.72 -21.42
C LYS A 2 -12.13 -8.54 -19.98
N ARG A 3 -13.04 -8.74 -19.02
CA ARG A 3 -12.70 -8.89 -17.60
C ARG A 3 -11.67 -10.01 -17.48
N ARG A 4 -10.43 -9.70 -17.12
CA ARG A 4 -9.47 -10.70 -16.63
C ARG A 4 -10.00 -11.14 -15.25
N ARG A 5 -10.63 -12.31 -15.19
CA ARG A 5 -10.92 -13.00 -13.94
C ARG A 5 -9.58 -13.27 -13.27
N THR A 6 -9.36 -12.67 -12.11
CA THR A 6 -8.32 -13.10 -11.19
C THR A 6 -8.56 -14.59 -10.91
N PHE A 7 -7.58 -15.41 -11.20
CA PHE A 7 -7.71 -16.85 -11.05
C PHE A 7 -7.55 -17.17 -9.57
N ASP A 8 -8.66 -17.41 -8.90
CA ASP A 8 -8.70 -17.77 -7.49
C ASP A 8 -8.22 -19.21 -7.31
N TRP A 9 -6.94 -19.36 -6.98
CA TRP A 9 -6.29 -20.63 -6.73
C TRP A 9 -6.90 -21.37 -5.54
N VAL A 10 -7.44 -20.69 -4.55
CA VAL A 10 -8.10 -21.29 -3.39
C VAL A 10 -9.39 -21.98 -3.82
N SER A 11 -10.21 -21.31 -4.63
CA SER A 11 -11.39 -21.92 -5.25
C SER A 11 -11.04 -23.10 -6.15
N LEU A 12 -9.90 -23.04 -6.86
CA LEU A 12 -9.46 -24.17 -7.68
C LEU A 12 -9.02 -25.36 -6.82
N LEU A 13 -8.23 -25.11 -5.77
CA LEU A 13 -7.76 -26.16 -4.86
C LEU A 13 -8.92 -26.75 -4.04
N LYS A 14 -9.93 -25.95 -3.67
CA LYS A 14 -11.20 -26.43 -3.10
C LYS A 14 -11.95 -27.34 -4.07
N ARG A 15 -12.11 -26.92 -5.35
CA ARG A 15 -12.76 -27.73 -6.39
C ARG A 15 -12.04 -29.05 -6.67
N LEU A 16 -10.72 -29.09 -6.51
CA LEU A 16 -9.91 -30.27 -6.72
C LEU A 16 -9.78 -31.15 -5.45
N HIS A 17 -10.44 -30.81 -4.34
CA HIS A 17 -10.37 -31.52 -3.04
C HIS A 17 -8.91 -31.72 -2.55
N LEU A 18 -7.98 -30.83 -2.92
CA LEU A 18 -6.57 -30.95 -2.57
C LEU A 18 -6.22 -30.33 -1.20
N LEU A 19 -7.16 -29.62 -0.58
CA LEU A 19 -7.01 -29.10 0.79
C LEU A 19 -7.86 -29.91 1.76
N PRO A 20 -7.36 -30.23 2.97
CA PRO A 20 -8.17 -30.84 4.02
C PRO A 20 -9.37 -29.94 4.34
N GLU A 21 -10.58 -30.45 4.26
CA GLU A 21 -11.83 -29.72 4.51
C GLU A 21 -11.82 -28.92 5.82
N ARG A 22 -11.23 -29.52 6.86
CA ARG A 22 -11.09 -28.91 8.19
C ARG A 22 -10.18 -27.68 8.21
N LEU A 23 -9.09 -27.68 7.45
CA LEU A 23 -8.17 -26.55 7.38
C LEU A 23 -8.79 -25.36 6.65
N THR A 24 -9.57 -25.64 5.61
CA THR A 24 -10.31 -24.64 4.83
C THR A 24 -11.39 -23.98 5.68
N ARG A 25 -12.16 -24.78 6.44
CA ARG A 25 -13.23 -24.29 7.31
C ARG A 25 -12.69 -23.40 8.44
N LYS A 26 -11.57 -23.82 9.06
CA LYS A 26 -10.92 -22.99 10.10
C LYS A 26 -10.49 -21.63 9.55
N THR A 27 -9.88 -21.58 8.37
CA THR A 27 -9.49 -20.30 7.75
C THR A 27 -10.70 -19.42 7.47
N GLU A 28 -11.80 -19.98 6.91
CA GLU A 28 -13.04 -19.25 6.67
C GLU A 28 -13.71 -18.76 7.97
N ALA A 29 -13.61 -19.52 9.05
CA ALA A 29 -14.11 -19.10 10.36
C ALA A 29 -13.26 -17.96 10.94
N GLU A 30 -11.94 -17.98 10.79
CA GLU A 30 -11.06 -16.89 11.18
C GLU A 30 -11.29 -15.63 10.33
N ASP A 31 -11.61 -15.76 9.04
CA ASP A 31 -12.01 -14.63 8.18
C ASP A 31 -13.33 -14.00 8.67
N LEU A 32 -14.31 -14.86 8.99
CA LEU A 32 -15.55 -14.37 9.61
C LEU A 32 -15.29 -13.67 10.93
N LEU A 33 -14.42 -14.22 11.77
CA LEU A 33 -14.04 -13.62 13.06
C LEU A 33 -13.49 -12.20 12.91
N LYS A 34 -12.62 -11.97 11.91
CA LYS A 34 -12.11 -10.63 11.57
C LYS A 34 -13.24 -9.68 11.17
N GLN A 35 -14.14 -10.12 10.27
CA GLN A 35 -15.28 -9.31 9.82
C GLN A 35 -16.20 -8.92 10.99
N LEU A 36 -16.47 -9.84 11.91
CA LEU A 36 -17.26 -9.55 13.12
C LEU A 36 -16.58 -8.51 14.02
N TYR A 37 -15.26 -8.63 14.18
CA TYR A 37 -14.46 -7.70 14.96
C TYR A 37 -14.43 -6.30 14.33
N ASP A 38 -14.20 -6.21 13.01
CA ASP A 38 -14.17 -4.93 12.30
C ASP A 38 -15.54 -4.24 12.32
N HIS A 39 -16.62 -5.02 12.23
CA HIS A 39 -17.97 -4.49 12.41
C HIS A 39 -18.19 -3.91 13.83
N GLU A 40 -17.79 -4.65 14.87
CA GLU A 40 -17.90 -4.19 16.26
C GLU A 40 -17.09 -2.90 16.47
N LYS A 41 -15.87 -2.85 15.93
CA LYS A 41 -14.95 -1.72 16.05
C LYS A 41 -15.46 -0.47 15.30
N SER A 42 -15.92 -0.63 14.07
CA SER A 42 -16.34 0.50 13.22
C SER A 42 -17.69 1.08 13.63
N THR A 43 -18.63 0.24 14.09
CA THR A 43 -20.00 0.66 14.39
C THR A 43 -20.24 0.87 15.89
N GLY A 44 -19.39 0.33 16.75
CA GLY A 44 -19.61 0.26 18.20
C GLY A 44 -20.81 -0.63 18.59
N LYS A 45 -21.30 -1.48 17.67
CA LYS A 45 -22.46 -2.33 17.88
C LYS A 45 -22.06 -3.80 17.86
N SER A 46 -22.77 -4.59 18.68
CA SER A 46 -22.60 -6.04 18.64
C SER A 46 -22.95 -6.61 17.27
N PRO A 47 -22.16 -7.56 16.73
CA PRO A 47 -22.40 -8.20 15.44
C PRO A 47 -23.58 -9.17 15.42
N ASP A 48 -24.30 -9.38 16.54
CA ASP A 48 -25.43 -10.30 16.66
C ASP A 48 -26.55 -10.10 15.63
N ARG A 49 -26.65 -8.91 15.06
CA ARG A 49 -27.67 -8.57 14.06
C ARG A 49 -27.25 -8.76 12.64
N LEU A 50 -25.99 -9.14 12.39
CA LEU A 50 -25.51 -9.41 11.06
C LEU A 50 -26.16 -10.66 10.50
N THR A 51 -26.59 -10.56 9.25
CA THR A 51 -27.20 -11.66 8.53
C THR A 51 -26.21 -12.29 7.54
N SER A 52 -26.55 -13.44 7.02
CA SER A 52 -25.77 -14.10 5.96
C SER A 52 -25.58 -13.21 4.70
N ARG A 53 -26.53 -12.31 4.44
CA ARG A 53 -26.44 -11.35 3.33
C ARG A 53 -25.41 -10.24 3.62
N ASP A 54 -25.38 -9.74 4.85
CA ASP A 54 -24.43 -8.69 5.27
C ASP A 54 -23.00 -9.22 5.20
N LEU A 55 -22.81 -10.51 5.47
CA LEU A 55 -21.53 -11.22 5.46
C LEU A 55 -21.19 -11.86 4.10
N ASN A 56 -22.07 -11.72 3.10
CA ASN A 56 -21.93 -12.34 1.77
C ASN A 56 -21.74 -13.88 1.83
N LEU A 57 -22.43 -14.53 2.76
CA LEU A 57 -22.41 -15.98 2.98
C LEU A 57 -23.78 -16.58 2.69
N SER A 58 -23.83 -17.89 2.38
CA SER A 58 -25.10 -18.61 2.43
C SER A 58 -25.50 -18.89 3.89
N PRO A 59 -26.81 -19.09 4.19
CA PRO A 59 -27.23 -19.43 5.55
C PRO A 59 -26.52 -20.67 6.12
N ASP A 60 -26.36 -21.72 5.30
CA ASP A 60 -25.69 -22.96 5.69
C ASP A 60 -24.20 -22.76 5.99
N GLN A 61 -23.54 -21.88 5.21
CA GLN A 61 -22.14 -21.53 5.45
C GLN A 61 -21.99 -20.74 6.75
N LEU A 62 -22.87 -19.74 7.00
CA LEU A 62 -22.82 -18.97 8.22
C LEU A 62 -23.02 -19.85 9.46
N GLU A 63 -24.02 -20.77 9.43
CA GLU A 63 -24.27 -21.71 10.52
C GLU A 63 -23.04 -22.61 10.78
N ALA A 64 -22.43 -23.14 9.73
CA ALA A 64 -21.26 -24.01 9.86
C ALA A 64 -20.03 -23.26 10.42
N LEU A 65 -19.81 -22.01 10.00
CA LEU A 65 -18.68 -21.18 10.48
C LEU A 65 -18.94 -20.70 11.91
N GLN A 66 -20.17 -20.32 12.24
CA GLN A 66 -20.57 -19.94 13.60
C GLN A 66 -20.31 -21.11 14.57
N LEU A 67 -20.71 -22.33 14.22
CA LEU A 67 -20.45 -23.51 15.03
C LEU A 67 -18.95 -23.74 15.27
N GLU A 68 -18.11 -23.53 14.26
CA GLU A 68 -16.65 -23.61 14.40
C GLU A 68 -16.11 -22.57 15.38
N LEU A 69 -16.58 -21.29 15.27
CA LEU A 69 -16.17 -20.22 16.19
C LEU A 69 -16.65 -20.47 17.63
N GLU A 70 -17.84 -21.04 17.82
CA GLU A 70 -18.35 -21.45 19.13
C GLU A 70 -17.51 -22.57 19.74
N GLN A 71 -17.14 -23.58 18.95
CA GLN A 71 -16.31 -24.70 19.43
C GLN A 71 -14.91 -24.25 19.86
N GLU A 72 -14.35 -23.25 19.17
CA GLU A 72 -13.07 -22.63 19.53
C GLU A 72 -13.22 -21.60 20.67
N GLY A 73 -14.45 -21.29 21.11
CA GLY A 73 -14.74 -20.35 22.19
C GLY A 73 -14.58 -18.88 21.80
N PHE A 74 -14.60 -18.56 20.51
CA PHE A 74 -14.42 -17.20 19.99
C PHE A 74 -15.71 -16.40 19.92
N THR A 75 -16.87 -17.08 19.86
CA THR A 75 -18.20 -16.46 19.95
C THR A 75 -19.02 -17.06 21.07
N GLU A 76 -20.04 -16.32 21.54
CA GLU A 76 -21.02 -16.82 22.50
C GLU A 76 -21.93 -17.87 21.84
N PRO A 77 -22.39 -18.90 22.59
CA PRO A 77 -23.26 -19.94 22.03
C PRO A 77 -24.54 -19.37 21.42
N GLY A 78 -24.82 -19.75 20.16
CA GLY A 78 -26.01 -19.33 19.42
C GLY A 78 -26.01 -17.87 18.95
N ALA A 79 -24.89 -17.16 19.07
CA ALA A 79 -24.79 -15.76 18.73
C ALA A 79 -23.47 -15.44 17.98
N LEU A 80 -23.48 -14.38 17.15
CA LEU A 80 -22.26 -13.88 16.51
C LEU A 80 -21.47 -12.91 17.42
N ARG A 81 -21.85 -12.81 18.70
CA ARG A 81 -21.17 -11.95 19.67
C ARG A 81 -19.81 -12.51 20.01
N LEU A 82 -18.79 -11.65 19.90
CA LEU A 82 -17.42 -12.03 20.20
C LEU A 82 -17.19 -12.19 21.69
N THR A 83 -16.47 -13.24 22.07
CA THR A 83 -15.89 -13.37 23.40
C THR A 83 -14.60 -12.54 23.47
N GLU A 84 -14.01 -12.38 24.66
CA GLU A 84 -12.70 -11.74 24.79
C GLU A 84 -11.61 -12.53 24.03
N ALA A 85 -11.66 -13.84 24.08
CA ALA A 85 -10.75 -14.70 23.31
C ALA A 85 -10.94 -14.50 21.79
N GLY A 86 -12.18 -14.34 21.32
CA GLY A 86 -12.48 -14.02 19.94
C GLY A 86 -11.91 -12.68 19.50
N ARG A 87 -12.06 -11.62 20.29
CA ARG A 87 -11.46 -10.31 20.01
C ARG A 87 -9.94 -10.38 19.95
N GLN A 88 -9.33 -11.04 20.92
CA GLN A 88 -7.88 -11.23 20.95
C GLN A 88 -7.39 -11.97 19.70
N ARG A 89 -8.08 -13.05 19.30
CA ARG A 89 -7.72 -13.79 18.08
C ARG A 89 -7.88 -12.98 16.81
N ALA A 90 -8.96 -12.20 16.68
CA ALA A 90 -9.15 -11.29 15.55
C ALA A 90 -8.03 -10.24 15.46
N LEU A 91 -7.64 -9.65 16.61
CA LEU A 91 -6.51 -8.72 16.69
C LEU A 91 -5.18 -9.35 16.25
N GLU A 92 -4.92 -10.60 16.66
CA GLU A 92 -3.72 -11.33 16.24
C GLU A 92 -3.69 -11.56 14.72
N LEU A 93 -4.81 -11.93 14.11
CA LEU A 93 -4.94 -12.12 12.67
C LEU A 93 -4.74 -10.79 11.93
N THR A 94 -5.39 -9.72 12.37
CA THR A 94 -5.23 -8.39 11.80
C THR A 94 -3.76 -7.91 11.90
N ARG A 95 -3.14 -8.10 13.06
CA ARG A 95 -1.72 -7.80 13.26
C ARG A 95 -0.83 -8.61 12.32
N ALA A 96 -1.09 -9.92 12.20
CA ALA A 96 -0.36 -10.83 11.30
C ALA A 96 -0.44 -10.35 9.86
N HIS A 97 -1.65 -10.01 9.40
CA HIS A 97 -1.92 -9.51 8.06
C HIS A 97 -1.08 -8.26 7.76
N ARG A 98 -1.26 -7.20 8.53
CA ARG A 98 -0.61 -5.90 8.33
C ARG A 98 0.91 -5.95 8.45
N LEU A 99 1.44 -6.74 9.40
CA LEU A 99 2.88 -6.99 9.51
C LEU A 99 3.43 -7.71 8.26
N TYR A 100 2.68 -8.68 7.74
CA TYR A 100 3.15 -9.43 6.57
C TYR A 100 3.05 -8.61 5.29
N GLU A 101 2.04 -7.76 5.12
CA GLU A 101 2.00 -6.79 4.02
C GLU A 101 3.21 -5.86 4.03
N LEU A 102 3.54 -5.29 5.20
CA LEU A 102 4.73 -4.45 5.32
C LEU A 102 6.02 -5.23 5.05
N TYR A 103 6.10 -6.48 5.50
CA TYR A 103 7.22 -7.36 5.17
C TYR A 103 7.34 -7.57 3.65
N LEU A 104 6.23 -7.79 2.96
CA LEU A 104 6.23 -7.92 1.50
C LEU A 104 6.67 -6.62 0.82
N ALA A 105 6.15 -5.48 1.25
CA ALA A 105 6.50 -4.18 0.72
C ALA A 105 8.00 -3.85 0.87
N GLU A 106 8.60 -4.18 2.03
CA GLU A 106 9.98 -3.80 2.34
C GLU A 106 11.00 -4.86 1.92
N HIS A 107 10.62 -6.15 1.87
CA HIS A 107 11.58 -7.25 1.72
C HIS A 107 11.32 -8.15 0.50
N SER A 108 10.26 -7.95 -0.25
CA SER A 108 9.97 -8.74 -1.44
C SER A 108 10.12 -7.94 -2.73
N GLY A 109 9.82 -8.58 -3.85
CA GLY A 109 9.70 -7.95 -5.18
C GLY A 109 8.29 -8.04 -5.74
N TYR A 110 7.30 -8.41 -4.91
CA TYR A 110 5.90 -8.46 -5.32
C TYR A 110 5.34 -7.05 -5.55
N ALA A 111 4.43 -6.94 -6.51
CA ALA A 111 3.72 -5.69 -6.78
C ALA A 111 2.75 -5.34 -5.62
N PRO A 112 2.46 -4.05 -5.38
CA PRO A 112 1.55 -3.62 -4.32
C PRO A 112 0.19 -4.31 -4.35
N GLU A 113 -0.36 -4.56 -5.54
CA GLU A 113 -1.65 -5.22 -5.74
C GLU A 113 -1.67 -6.70 -5.32
N GLU A 114 -0.49 -7.28 -5.06
CA GLU A 114 -0.35 -8.66 -4.61
C GLU A 114 -0.23 -8.81 -3.09
N TRP A 115 0.13 -7.73 -2.37
CA TRP A 115 0.46 -7.82 -0.95
C TRP A 115 -0.70 -8.29 -0.11
N HIS A 116 -1.88 -7.68 -0.27
CA HIS A 116 -3.09 -8.05 0.46
C HIS A 116 -3.42 -9.56 0.30
N ARG A 117 -3.49 -10.04 -0.93
CA ARG A 117 -3.79 -11.45 -1.21
C ARG A 117 -2.76 -12.41 -0.61
N LEU A 118 -1.47 -12.04 -0.65
CA LEU A 118 -0.40 -12.85 -0.09
C LEU A 118 -0.43 -12.84 1.43
N ALA A 119 -0.69 -11.70 2.05
CA ALA A 119 -0.82 -11.55 3.48
C ALA A 119 -2.01 -12.35 4.02
N HIS A 120 -3.17 -12.24 3.38
CA HIS A 120 -4.36 -13.02 3.70
C HIS A 120 -4.11 -14.53 3.67
N THR A 121 -3.34 -15.03 2.71
CA THR A 121 -2.97 -16.46 2.66
C THR A 121 -2.04 -16.88 3.80
N LYS A 122 -1.26 -15.95 4.34
CA LYS A 122 -0.21 -16.22 5.33
C LYS A 122 -0.65 -16.01 6.78
N GLU A 123 -1.54 -15.05 7.06
CA GLU A 123 -1.94 -14.64 8.42
C GLU A 123 -2.39 -15.82 9.30
N HIS A 124 -3.12 -16.78 8.72
CA HIS A 124 -3.60 -17.96 9.42
C HIS A 124 -2.52 -18.99 9.80
N LYS A 125 -1.30 -18.81 9.30
CA LYS A 125 -0.18 -19.76 9.44
C LYS A 125 0.98 -19.20 10.25
N LEU A 126 0.95 -17.91 10.55
CA LEU A 126 2.00 -17.25 11.34
C LEU A 126 1.83 -17.56 12.82
N SER A 127 2.89 -18.02 13.42
CA SER A 127 2.97 -18.20 14.87
C SER A 127 3.29 -16.88 15.58
N GLU A 128 3.08 -16.81 16.89
CA GLU A 128 3.45 -15.65 17.71
C GLU A 128 4.95 -15.34 17.59
N CYS A 129 5.79 -16.37 17.52
CA CYS A 129 7.23 -16.22 17.30
C CYS A 129 7.54 -15.59 15.93
N ASP A 130 6.76 -15.93 14.89
CA ASP A 130 6.89 -15.30 13.57
C ASP A 130 6.48 -13.82 13.62
N HIS A 131 5.39 -13.49 14.33
CA HIS A 131 4.98 -12.10 14.55
C HIS A 131 6.06 -11.27 15.21
N GLU A 132 6.65 -11.76 16.30
CA GLU A 132 7.75 -11.08 16.98
C GLU A 132 8.99 -10.92 16.10
N ARG A 133 9.32 -11.95 15.33
CA ARG A 133 10.46 -11.91 14.41
C ARG A 133 10.27 -10.88 13.31
N ILE A 134 9.09 -10.85 12.68
CA ILE A 134 8.74 -9.87 11.64
C ILE A 134 8.71 -8.46 12.25
N THR A 135 8.09 -8.28 13.40
CA THR A 135 8.01 -7.00 14.10
C THR A 135 9.40 -6.42 14.37
N ARG A 136 10.32 -7.25 14.88
CA ARG A 136 11.71 -6.82 15.14
C ARG A 136 12.46 -6.50 13.86
N LEU A 137 12.29 -7.30 12.81
CA LEU A 137 12.91 -7.07 11.50
C LEU A 137 12.48 -5.73 10.90
N LEU A 138 11.22 -5.37 11.08
CA LEU A 138 10.61 -4.13 10.57
C LEU A 138 10.76 -2.92 11.50
N GLY A 139 11.47 -3.06 12.64
CA GLY A 139 11.73 -1.97 13.58
C GLY A 139 10.52 -1.51 14.39
N ASN A 140 9.62 -2.41 14.74
CA ASN A 140 8.37 -2.14 15.47
C ASN A 140 7.46 -1.12 14.76
N PRO A 141 6.97 -1.43 13.56
CA PRO A 141 6.17 -0.52 12.77
C PRO A 141 4.81 -0.25 13.44
N LEU A 142 4.33 0.98 13.25
CA LEU A 142 3.01 1.41 13.74
C LEU A 142 1.91 1.28 12.68
N PHE A 143 2.29 1.25 11.41
CA PHE A 143 1.38 1.23 10.27
C PHE A 143 1.92 0.29 9.20
N ASP A 144 1.02 -0.28 8.44
CA ASP A 144 1.31 -1.07 7.26
C ASP A 144 1.66 -0.20 6.03
N PRO A 145 1.88 -0.78 4.82
CA PRO A 145 2.24 -0.01 3.63
C PRO A 145 1.15 0.95 3.16
N HIS A 146 -0.12 0.66 3.47
CA HIS A 146 -1.29 1.46 3.06
C HIS A 146 -1.60 2.57 4.07
N GLY A 147 -1.15 2.41 5.30
CA GLY A 147 -1.36 3.37 6.40
C GLY A 147 -2.32 2.86 7.47
N ASP A 148 -2.71 1.60 7.40
CA ASP A 148 -3.50 0.96 8.43
C ASP A 148 -2.71 0.77 9.72
N PRO A 149 -3.30 1.07 10.90
CA PRO A 149 -2.61 0.96 12.16
C PRO A 149 -2.37 -0.51 12.52
N ILE A 150 -1.12 -0.89 12.77
CA ILE A 150 -0.77 -2.24 13.22
C ILE A 150 -1.06 -2.37 14.72
N PRO A 151 -2.01 -3.23 15.14
CA PRO A 151 -2.31 -3.42 16.55
C PRO A 151 -1.07 -3.91 17.31
N THR A 152 -0.88 -3.45 18.54
CA THR A 152 0.11 -4.06 19.45
C THR A 152 -0.38 -5.44 19.89
N SER A 153 0.48 -6.24 20.54
CA SER A 153 0.07 -7.52 21.15
C SER A 153 -0.98 -7.36 22.26
N GLN A 154 -1.16 -6.15 22.77
CA GLN A 154 -2.17 -5.80 23.78
C GLN A 154 -3.41 -5.13 23.18
N GLY A 155 -3.51 -5.07 21.85
CA GLY A 155 -4.67 -4.48 21.15
C GLY A 155 -4.67 -2.96 21.05
N ALA A 156 -3.65 -2.27 21.53
CA ALA A 156 -3.55 -0.82 21.32
C ALA A 156 -3.20 -0.52 19.87
N GLU A 157 -3.88 0.44 19.27
CA GLU A 157 -3.63 0.93 17.92
C GLU A 157 -3.32 2.42 17.92
N PRO A 158 -2.41 2.90 17.05
CA PRO A 158 -2.25 4.31 16.82
C PRO A 158 -3.53 4.90 16.19
N SER A 159 -3.87 6.12 16.58
CA SER A 159 -5.01 6.83 16.00
C SER A 159 -4.72 7.23 14.57
N LEU A 160 -5.65 6.96 13.65
CA LEU A 160 -5.66 7.56 12.34
C LEU A 160 -6.05 9.04 12.44
N PRO A 161 -5.41 9.95 11.71
CA PRO A 161 -5.86 11.32 11.62
C PRO A 161 -7.25 11.37 10.95
N THR A 162 -8.06 12.35 11.33
CA THR A 162 -9.32 12.62 10.64
C THR A 162 -9.04 12.92 9.18
N SER A 163 -9.70 12.20 8.28
CA SER A 163 -9.61 12.45 6.84
C SER A 163 -10.34 13.74 6.50
N LEU A 164 -9.77 14.49 5.56
CA LEU A 164 -10.49 15.58 4.90
C LEU A 164 -11.49 14.99 3.91
N SER A 165 -12.69 15.52 3.88
CA SER A 165 -13.62 15.24 2.79
C SER A 165 -13.16 15.92 1.49
N ILE A 166 -13.65 15.44 0.35
CA ILE A 166 -13.23 16.00 -0.94
C ILE A 166 -13.64 17.46 -1.10
N GLU A 167 -14.72 17.87 -0.45
CA GLU A 167 -15.25 19.25 -0.43
C GLU A 167 -14.37 20.19 0.41
N GLU A 168 -13.55 19.66 1.31
CA GLU A 168 -12.61 20.43 2.13
C GLU A 168 -11.27 20.64 1.44
N LEU A 169 -11.05 19.98 0.30
CA LEU A 169 -9.82 20.15 -0.47
C LEU A 169 -9.84 21.48 -1.23
N SER A 170 -8.70 22.14 -1.29
CA SER A 170 -8.52 23.44 -1.95
C SER A 170 -7.42 23.39 -3.00
N GLU A 171 -7.68 23.97 -4.17
CA GLU A 171 -6.69 24.10 -5.24
C GLU A 171 -5.49 24.94 -4.79
N GLY A 172 -4.29 24.58 -5.25
CA GLY A 172 -3.04 25.20 -4.87
C GLY A 172 -2.44 24.73 -3.55
N GLN A 173 -3.20 23.97 -2.74
CA GLN A 173 -2.76 23.45 -1.45
C GLN A 173 -1.96 22.15 -1.61
N TRP A 174 -1.00 21.96 -0.70
CA TRP A 174 -0.23 20.73 -0.56
C TRP A 174 -0.87 19.81 0.46
N TYR A 175 -0.96 18.52 0.08
CA TYR A 175 -1.55 17.47 0.88
C TYR A 175 -0.58 16.32 1.06
N TYR A 176 -0.61 15.76 2.27
CA TYR A 176 0.17 14.60 2.66
C TYR A 176 -0.74 13.38 2.78
N VAL A 177 -0.38 12.29 2.10
CA VAL A 177 -1.13 11.03 2.11
C VAL A 177 -0.82 10.27 3.40
N LYS A 178 -1.83 10.02 4.22
CA LYS A 178 -1.72 9.25 5.46
C LYS A 178 -2.13 7.81 5.31
N HIS A 179 -3.13 7.56 4.48
CA HIS A 179 -3.65 6.23 4.22
C HIS A 179 -4.20 6.16 2.80
N ILE A 180 -4.14 4.98 2.21
CA ILE A 180 -4.71 4.64 0.90
C ILE A 180 -5.62 3.44 1.10
N GLU A 181 -6.91 3.60 0.81
CA GLU A 181 -7.88 2.51 0.82
C GLU A 181 -7.55 1.51 -0.29
N ASP A 182 -7.35 0.24 0.05
CA ASP A 182 -6.96 -0.83 -0.87
C ASP A 182 -8.09 -1.84 -1.15
N ASP A 183 -9.22 -1.74 -0.44
CA ASP A 183 -10.40 -2.58 -0.66
C ASP A 183 -11.04 -2.33 -2.03
N GLU A 184 -10.96 -1.09 -2.55
CA GLU A 184 -11.47 -0.75 -3.86
C GLU A 184 -10.37 -0.85 -4.93
N ALA A 185 -10.27 -2.02 -5.55
CA ALA A 185 -9.18 -2.37 -6.47
C ALA A 185 -8.96 -1.40 -7.64
N GLU A 186 -10.00 -0.68 -8.13
CA GLU A 186 -9.86 0.26 -9.24
C GLU A 186 -9.17 1.55 -8.78
N SER A 187 -9.63 2.15 -7.69
CA SER A 187 -9.02 3.34 -7.09
C SER A 187 -7.60 3.07 -6.67
N PHE A 188 -7.36 1.96 -5.96
CA PHE A 188 -6.03 1.56 -5.52
C PHE A 188 -5.06 1.42 -6.70
N ARG A 189 -5.44 0.69 -7.76
CA ARG A 189 -4.61 0.52 -8.95
C ARG A 189 -4.24 1.87 -9.60
N LEU A 190 -5.20 2.79 -9.75
CA LEU A 190 -4.95 4.12 -10.33
C LEU A 190 -3.97 4.94 -9.50
N LEU A 191 -4.07 4.89 -8.18
CA LEU A 191 -3.17 5.59 -7.27
C LEU A 191 -1.75 5.01 -7.32
N ILE A 192 -1.62 3.68 -7.36
CA ILE A 192 -0.32 3.01 -7.50
C ILE A 192 0.31 3.29 -8.87
N GLU A 193 -0.46 3.28 -9.96
CA GLU A 193 0.02 3.63 -11.31
C GLU A 193 0.53 5.09 -11.35
N ALA A 194 -0.12 6.00 -10.63
CA ALA A 194 0.35 7.38 -10.44
C ALA A 194 1.62 7.47 -9.57
N GLY A 195 1.97 6.40 -8.86
CA GLY A 195 3.10 6.35 -7.94
C GLY A 195 2.80 6.94 -6.57
N LEU A 196 1.52 7.19 -6.26
CA LEU A 196 1.10 7.64 -4.93
C LEU A 196 1.16 6.46 -3.95
N THR A 197 1.70 6.73 -2.79
CA THR A 197 1.78 5.82 -1.66
C THR A 197 1.53 6.58 -0.38
N ARG A 198 1.35 5.88 0.72
CA ARG A 198 1.46 6.49 2.03
C ARG A 198 2.77 7.28 2.11
N ASP A 199 2.73 8.43 2.74
CA ASP A 199 3.81 9.41 2.86
C ASP A 199 4.13 10.22 1.59
N SER A 200 3.33 10.08 0.51
CA SER A 200 3.39 10.97 -0.64
C SER A 200 2.93 12.39 -0.29
N LEU A 201 3.64 13.37 -0.84
CA LEU A 201 3.31 14.80 -0.74
C LEU A 201 3.01 15.33 -2.13
N PHE A 202 1.78 15.78 -2.37
CA PHE A 202 1.37 16.35 -3.65
C PHE A 202 0.64 17.67 -3.48
N ARG A 203 0.64 18.51 -4.53
CA ARG A 203 -0.18 19.71 -4.60
C ARG A 203 -1.40 19.45 -5.46
N LEU A 204 -2.58 19.79 -4.96
CA LEU A 204 -3.81 19.77 -5.75
C LEU A 204 -3.80 20.99 -6.68
N GLU A 205 -3.73 20.77 -7.99
CA GLU A 205 -3.72 21.85 -8.97
C GLU A 205 -5.15 22.24 -9.39
N ARG A 206 -6.00 21.23 -9.59
CA ARG A 206 -7.39 21.41 -9.99
C ARG A 206 -8.26 20.27 -9.49
N ILE A 207 -9.50 20.58 -9.11
CA ILE A 207 -10.48 19.58 -8.71
C ILE A 207 -11.81 19.82 -9.43
N GLU A 208 -12.27 18.83 -10.16
CA GLU A 208 -13.56 18.80 -10.84
C GLU A 208 -14.33 17.53 -10.47
N SER A 209 -15.63 17.50 -10.74
CA SER A 209 -16.47 16.34 -10.35
C SER A 209 -16.01 15.01 -10.94
N ALA A 210 -15.43 14.99 -12.13
CA ALA A 210 -15.01 13.76 -12.81
C ALA A 210 -13.48 13.53 -12.75
N ARG A 211 -12.68 14.60 -12.79
CA ARG A 211 -11.24 14.55 -12.90
C ARG A 211 -10.58 15.59 -12.01
N SER A 212 -9.44 15.23 -11.45
CA SER A 212 -8.59 16.10 -10.64
C SER A 212 -7.19 16.09 -11.20
N GLN A 213 -6.50 17.21 -11.09
CA GLN A 213 -5.11 17.38 -11.47
C GLN A 213 -4.25 17.62 -10.23
N ILE A 214 -3.20 16.85 -10.09
CA ILE A 214 -2.24 16.96 -8.99
C ILE A 214 -0.84 17.16 -9.52
N TYR A 215 -0.02 17.92 -8.80
CA TYR A 215 1.42 18.03 -9.04
C TYR A 215 2.17 17.13 -8.06
N TYR A 216 2.90 16.15 -8.59
CA TYR A 216 3.62 15.16 -7.80
C TYR A 216 4.97 14.81 -8.45
N GLU A 217 6.05 14.90 -7.69
CA GLU A 217 7.42 14.56 -8.13
C GLU A 217 7.84 15.19 -9.47
N GLY A 218 7.44 16.45 -9.71
CA GLY A 218 7.79 17.21 -10.89
C GLY A 218 6.84 17.04 -12.08
N GLU A 219 5.80 16.26 -11.95
CA GLU A 219 4.80 15.99 -13.00
C GLU A 219 3.39 16.46 -12.59
N SER A 220 2.62 16.99 -13.55
CA SER A 220 1.19 17.18 -13.39
C SER A 220 0.46 15.93 -13.87
N LEU A 221 -0.21 15.26 -12.95
CA LEU A 221 -0.92 14.00 -13.18
C LEU A 221 -2.43 14.23 -13.14
N GLU A 222 -3.14 13.64 -14.09
CA GLU A 222 -4.60 13.64 -14.10
C GLU A 222 -5.12 12.32 -13.54
N LEU A 223 -6.00 12.40 -12.55
CA LEU A 223 -6.65 11.26 -11.89
C LEU A 223 -8.16 11.42 -11.91
N PRO A 224 -8.93 10.34 -12.02
CA PRO A 224 -10.36 10.40 -11.72
C PRO A 224 -10.57 10.87 -10.28
N THR A 225 -11.51 11.80 -10.08
CA THR A 225 -11.74 12.39 -8.75
C THR A 225 -12.18 11.36 -7.71
N PHE A 226 -12.87 10.29 -8.13
CA PHE A 226 -13.22 9.18 -7.24
C PHE A 226 -12.00 8.48 -6.64
N ALA A 227 -10.86 8.45 -7.33
CA ALA A 227 -9.65 7.85 -6.79
C ALA A 227 -9.07 8.66 -5.60
N LEU A 228 -9.28 9.99 -5.58
CA LEU A 228 -8.85 10.81 -4.44
C LEU A 228 -9.68 10.56 -3.18
N VAL A 229 -10.92 10.06 -3.32
CA VAL A 229 -11.78 9.68 -2.17
C VAL A 229 -11.17 8.51 -1.40
N ALA A 230 -10.40 7.65 -2.06
CA ALA A 230 -9.69 6.55 -1.43
C ALA A 230 -8.43 6.98 -0.63
N LEU A 231 -8.14 8.29 -0.57
CA LEU A 231 -7.01 8.83 0.18
C LEU A 231 -7.46 9.47 1.49
N THR A 232 -6.83 9.08 2.60
CA THR A 232 -6.88 9.89 3.82
C THR A 232 -5.80 10.96 3.74
N LEU A 233 -6.21 12.20 3.62
CA LEU A 233 -5.35 13.35 3.42
C LEU A 233 -5.31 14.26 4.66
N ARG A 234 -4.16 14.88 4.88
CA ARG A 234 -4.04 16.07 5.73
C ARG A 234 -3.36 17.22 4.99
N PRO A 235 -3.61 18.47 5.35
CA PRO A 235 -2.81 19.59 4.85
C PRO A 235 -1.34 19.35 5.19
N ALA A 236 -0.45 19.69 4.26
CA ALA A 236 0.98 19.64 4.50
C ALA A 236 1.39 20.78 5.45
N GLN A 237 2.37 20.53 6.29
CA GLN A 237 2.96 21.55 7.17
C GLN A 237 3.97 22.40 6.39
N SER A 238 4.17 23.65 6.79
CA SER A 238 5.06 24.59 6.08
C SER A 238 6.46 24.02 5.85
N HIS A 239 7.05 23.35 6.84
CA HIS A 239 8.39 22.77 6.70
C HIS A 239 8.44 21.59 5.72
N GLU A 240 7.34 20.83 5.55
CA GLU A 240 7.25 19.74 4.56
C GLU A 240 7.19 20.32 3.14
N VAL A 241 6.43 21.39 2.97
CA VAL A 241 6.31 22.12 1.70
C VAL A 241 7.63 22.80 1.34
N GLU A 242 8.30 23.45 2.30
CA GLU A 242 9.61 24.06 2.11
C GLU A 242 10.67 23.03 1.71
N ALA A 243 10.68 21.86 2.35
CA ALA A 243 11.56 20.76 1.99
C ALA A 243 11.31 20.29 0.54
N ALA A 244 10.05 20.15 0.13
CA ALA A 244 9.69 19.76 -1.23
C ALA A 244 10.06 20.82 -2.27
N HIS A 245 9.89 22.11 -1.95
CA HIS A 245 10.26 23.22 -2.83
C HIS A 245 11.77 23.45 -2.91
N SER A 246 12.50 23.33 -1.79
CA SER A 246 13.94 23.57 -1.76
C SER A 246 14.73 22.60 -2.62
N GLU A 247 14.19 21.43 -2.86
CA GLU A 247 14.84 20.38 -3.64
C GLU A 247 14.47 20.41 -5.12
N GLU A 248 13.39 21.13 -5.53
CA GLU A 248 12.87 21.11 -6.91
C GLU A 248 12.96 19.72 -7.56
N ALA A 249 12.50 18.72 -6.83
CA ALA A 249 12.62 17.32 -7.21
C ALA A 249 11.81 17.02 -8.46
N ILE A 250 12.45 16.41 -9.44
CA ILE A 250 11.80 15.83 -10.61
C ILE A 250 12.26 14.39 -10.82
N ARG A 251 11.48 13.60 -11.52
CA ARG A 251 11.87 12.23 -11.87
C ARG A 251 13.01 12.22 -12.89
N LEU A 252 13.91 11.25 -12.78
CA LEU A 252 15.04 11.08 -13.69
C LEU A 252 14.60 10.95 -15.17
N THR A 253 13.39 10.49 -15.42
CA THR A 253 12.79 10.41 -16.76
C THR A 253 12.71 11.76 -17.49
N HIS A 254 12.80 12.88 -16.77
CA HIS A 254 12.82 14.23 -17.33
C HIS A 254 14.24 14.78 -17.59
N LEU A 255 15.29 14.00 -17.27
CA LEU A 255 16.65 14.42 -17.58
C LEU A 255 16.85 14.44 -19.08
N THR A 256 17.44 15.50 -19.59
CA THR A 256 17.75 15.66 -21.03
C THR A 256 19.22 15.32 -21.32
N PRO A 257 19.54 14.81 -22.53
CA PRO A 257 20.93 14.54 -22.93
C PRO A 257 21.81 15.78 -22.80
N GLY A 258 23.06 15.56 -22.42
CA GLY A 258 24.07 16.64 -22.28
C GLY A 258 23.99 17.39 -20.94
N ILE A 259 23.00 17.12 -20.11
CA ILE A 259 22.85 17.74 -18.80
C ILE A 259 23.26 16.75 -17.71
N GLU A 260 24.01 17.25 -16.74
CA GLU A 260 24.33 16.53 -15.50
C GLU A 260 23.40 17.01 -14.37
N ALA A 261 22.90 16.08 -13.58
CA ALA A 261 22.02 16.36 -12.45
C ALA A 261 22.53 15.67 -11.19
N THR A 262 22.03 16.11 -10.03
CA THR A 262 22.31 15.47 -8.73
C THR A 262 21.12 14.65 -8.28
N ILE A 263 21.35 13.43 -7.85
CA ILE A 263 20.33 12.56 -7.29
C ILE A 263 19.91 13.06 -5.90
N LEU A 264 18.63 13.29 -5.70
CA LEU A 264 18.03 13.68 -4.42
C LEU A 264 17.65 12.46 -3.58
N GLY A 265 17.33 11.33 -4.22
CA GLY A 265 16.95 10.10 -3.58
C GLY A 265 16.08 9.23 -4.47
N LEU A 266 15.35 8.32 -3.83
CA LEU A 266 14.37 7.46 -4.49
C LEU A 266 12.97 7.84 -4.02
N SER A 267 12.02 7.83 -4.96
CA SER A 267 10.59 8.02 -4.67
C SER A 267 10.12 7.13 -3.53
N PRO A 268 9.20 7.58 -2.67
CA PRO A 268 8.54 6.75 -1.65
C PRO A 268 7.89 5.48 -2.23
N SER A 269 7.44 5.53 -3.48
CA SER A 269 6.86 4.38 -4.18
C SER A 269 7.90 3.31 -4.56
N CYS A 270 9.20 3.63 -4.53
CA CYS A 270 10.28 2.67 -4.74
C CYS A 270 10.55 1.88 -3.47
N ARG A 271 10.05 0.66 -3.37
CA ARG A 271 10.15 -0.20 -2.18
C ARG A 271 10.85 -1.53 -2.48
N GLY A 272 11.11 -2.29 -1.43
CA GLY A 272 11.55 -3.68 -1.48
C GLY A 272 12.82 -3.91 -2.29
N ALA A 273 12.80 -4.95 -3.10
CA ALA A 273 13.96 -5.40 -3.89
C ALA A 273 14.44 -4.35 -4.90
N MET A 274 13.51 -3.59 -5.52
CA MET A 274 13.86 -2.54 -6.49
C MET A 274 14.63 -1.41 -5.81
N ARG A 275 14.18 -0.95 -4.64
CA ARG A 275 14.86 0.09 -3.86
C ARG A 275 16.29 -0.33 -3.51
N ARG A 276 16.47 -1.54 -2.97
CA ARG A 276 17.79 -2.06 -2.63
C ARG A 276 18.68 -2.12 -3.87
N ARG A 277 18.19 -2.68 -4.98
CA ARG A 277 18.93 -2.79 -6.23
C ARG A 277 19.40 -1.42 -6.75
N LEU A 278 18.53 -0.41 -6.75
CA LEU A 278 18.91 0.93 -7.20
C LEU A 278 19.96 1.55 -6.28
N MET A 279 19.84 1.38 -4.96
CA MET A 279 20.83 1.86 -4.01
C MET A 279 22.19 1.16 -4.19
N ASP A 280 22.21 -0.16 -4.37
CA ASP A 280 23.42 -0.95 -4.60
C ASP A 280 24.13 -0.55 -5.90
N LEU A 281 23.36 -0.15 -6.91
CA LEU A 281 23.89 0.38 -8.19
C LEU A 281 24.42 1.83 -8.06
N GLY A 282 24.26 2.47 -6.92
CA GLY A 282 24.78 3.81 -6.65
C GLY A 282 23.80 4.96 -6.88
N PHE A 283 22.52 4.68 -7.11
CA PHE A 283 21.49 5.73 -7.18
C PHE A 283 21.13 6.22 -5.79
N VAL A 284 22.06 6.94 -5.16
CA VAL A 284 21.96 7.46 -3.80
C VAL A 284 22.08 8.99 -3.80
N ARG A 285 21.53 9.62 -2.76
CA ARG A 285 21.53 11.07 -2.60
C ARG A 285 22.94 11.64 -2.74
N GLY A 286 23.06 12.73 -3.51
CA GLY A 286 24.32 13.43 -3.76
C GLY A 286 25.17 12.86 -4.88
N SER A 287 24.80 11.70 -5.46
CA SER A 287 25.50 11.18 -6.64
C SER A 287 25.15 11.99 -7.89
N SER A 288 26.16 12.30 -8.71
CA SER A 288 25.94 12.90 -10.01
C SER A 288 25.44 11.86 -11.02
N ILE A 289 24.59 12.29 -11.93
CA ILE A 289 24.01 11.44 -12.97
C ILE A 289 23.85 12.21 -14.27
N ARG A 290 24.16 11.56 -15.39
CA ARG A 290 23.90 12.06 -16.73
C ARG A 290 23.49 10.94 -17.67
N ILE A 291 22.80 11.28 -18.75
CA ILE A 291 22.49 10.32 -19.80
C ILE A 291 23.78 10.03 -20.59
N ASP A 292 24.07 8.74 -20.79
CA ASP A 292 25.15 8.25 -21.64
C ASP A 292 24.63 8.05 -23.06
N MET A 293 23.59 7.21 -23.19
CA MET A 293 22.95 6.95 -24.47
C MET A 293 21.51 6.49 -24.32
N HIS A 294 20.72 6.71 -25.35
CA HIS A 294 19.40 6.10 -25.49
C HIS A 294 19.50 4.84 -26.37
N SER A 295 18.73 3.82 -26.00
CA SER A 295 18.49 2.70 -26.93
C SER A 295 17.85 3.22 -28.23
N PRO A 296 18.11 2.60 -29.40
CA PRO A 296 17.46 2.98 -30.66
C PRO A 296 15.93 2.99 -30.61
N LEU A 297 15.34 2.20 -29.70
CA LEU A 297 13.89 2.16 -29.44
C LEU A 297 13.44 3.08 -28.28
N GLY A 298 14.33 3.93 -27.76
CA GLY A 298 14.04 4.87 -26.66
C GLY A 298 14.05 4.24 -25.26
N ASN A 299 14.01 2.94 -25.15
CA ASN A 299 13.99 2.22 -23.87
C ASN A 299 14.75 0.89 -23.96
N PRO A 300 15.72 0.60 -23.07
CA PRO A 300 16.18 1.38 -21.90
C PRO A 300 17.05 2.59 -22.26
N THR A 301 17.28 3.48 -21.28
CA THR A 301 18.25 4.56 -21.31
C THR A 301 19.46 4.19 -20.44
N ALA A 302 20.67 4.39 -20.95
CA ALA A 302 21.89 4.23 -20.17
C ALA A 302 22.26 5.56 -19.49
N TYR A 303 22.58 5.48 -18.20
CA TYR A 303 23.00 6.60 -17.38
C TYR A 303 24.40 6.34 -16.82
N ILE A 304 25.22 7.38 -16.76
CA ILE A 304 26.48 7.34 -16.00
C ILE A 304 26.18 7.78 -14.57
N VAL A 305 26.43 6.89 -13.63
CA VAL A 305 26.37 7.16 -12.20
C VAL A 305 27.62 6.59 -11.54
N ARG A 306 28.32 7.41 -10.72
CA ARG A 306 29.58 7.02 -10.06
C ARG A 306 30.63 6.40 -10.99
N GLY A 307 30.65 6.84 -12.25
CA GLY A 307 31.58 6.36 -13.27
C GLY A 307 31.18 5.07 -14.00
N ALA A 308 30.05 4.45 -13.63
CA ALA A 308 29.51 3.24 -14.26
C ALA A 308 28.35 3.57 -15.21
N ALA A 309 28.32 2.95 -16.39
CA ALA A 309 27.18 3.01 -17.29
C ALA A 309 26.13 1.96 -16.88
N ILE A 310 24.94 2.40 -16.52
CA ILE A 310 23.84 1.56 -16.06
C ILE A 310 22.62 1.82 -16.91
N ALA A 311 22.09 0.76 -17.55
CA ALA A 311 20.87 0.85 -18.32
C ALA A 311 19.64 0.64 -17.43
N LEU A 312 18.72 1.60 -17.45
CA LEU A 312 17.44 1.50 -16.76
C LEU A 312 16.30 1.58 -17.75
N ARG A 313 15.27 0.79 -17.53
CA ARG A 313 13.99 0.96 -18.21
C ARG A 313 13.27 2.19 -17.64
N HIS A 314 12.33 2.73 -18.40
CA HIS A 314 11.56 3.91 -18.01
C HIS A 314 10.83 3.71 -16.66
N ASP A 315 10.22 2.54 -16.45
CA ASP A 315 9.55 2.16 -15.20
C ASP A 315 10.49 2.09 -13.98
N GLN A 316 11.79 1.86 -14.20
CA GLN A 316 12.82 1.89 -13.16
C GLN A 316 13.36 3.30 -12.93
N ALA A 317 13.61 4.04 -14.01
CA ALA A 317 14.14 5.40 -13.95
C ALA A 317 13.18 6.38 -13.25
N ARG A 318 11.85 6.19 -13.39
CA ARG A 318 10.84 7.00 -12.71
C ARG A 318 10.94 7.01 -11.19
N TYR A 319 11.57 6.00 -10.59
CA TYR A 319 11.76 5.94 -9.15
C TYR A 319 12.91 6.81 -8.62
N ILE A 320 13.75 7.36 -9.51
CA ILE A 320 14.90 8.16 -9.10
C ILE A 320 14.52 9.63 -9.19
N LEU A 321 14.68 10.34 -8.08
CA LEU A 321 14.43 11.78 -8.00
C LEU A 321 15.76 12.52 -8.14
N ILE A 322 15.78 13.53 -8.99
CA ILE A 322 16.93 14.38 -9.26
C ILE A 322 16.58 15.84 -9.00
N HIS A 323 17.59 16.64 -8.70
CA HIS A 323 17.43 18.09 -8.66
C HIS A 323 17.12 18.59 -10.08
N ARG A 324 16.13 19.46 -10.23
CA ARG A 324 15.82 20.07 -11.53
C ARG A 324 17.03 20.86 -12.02
N PRO A 325 17.62 20.52 -13.17
CA PRO A 325 18.76 21.27 -13.70
C PRO A 325 18.31 22.70 -14.01
N SER A 326 19.05 23.70 -13.51
CA SER A 326 18.83 25.07 -13.93
C SER A 326 19.29 25.23 -15.39
N HIS A 327 18.51 25.95 -16.21
CA HIS A 327 18.83 26.21 -17.62
C HIS A 327 20.17 26.92 -17.88
N ALA A 328 20.90 27.30 -16.81
CA ALA A 328 22.18 27.98 -16.90
C ALA A 328 23.39 27.06 -17.21
N GLN A 329 23.23 25.74 -17.19
CA GLN A 329 24.36 24.81 -17.42
C GLN A 329 24.41 24.21 -18.85
N ALA A 330 23.58 24.69 -19.76
CA ALA A 330 23.54 24.22 -21.16
C ALA A 330 24.47 25.01 -22.12
N SER A 331 25.47 25.73 -21.60
CA SER A 331 26.38 26.56 -22.43
C SER A 331 27.80 26.50 -21.86
N GLU A 332 28.54 25.43 -22.16
CA GLU A 332 29.99 25.43 -22.34
C GLU A 332 30.41 24.28 -23.24
#